data_2a0097a01ba9660289b86e147b70722e
#
_entry.id   2a0097a01ba9660289b86e147b70722e
#
_cell.length_a   1.000
_cell.length_b   1.000
_cell.length_c   1.000
_cell.angle_alpha   90.00
_cell.angle_beta   90.00
_cell.angle_gamma   90.00
#
_symmetry.space_group_name_H-M   'P 1'
#
loop_
_entity.id
_entity.type
_entity.pdbx_description
1 polymer ?
#
loop_
_entity_poly.entity_id
_entity_poly.type
_entity_poly.pdbx_seq_one_letter_code
_entity_poly.pdbx_strand_id
1 'polypeptide(L)'
;MLQGSPDQYLHQPIVQYIKQRGAEIFTARRVRQIQFTETPQGTAVTGLVIAQGETEETIIADAYVAACDVPGIQRLLPQEWRKWPEFDRIYKLEAVPVVTVQLRFDGWVTEMRDSTAQKSLAKAAGLDNLLYSADADFSCFADLALTSPADYYREGEGSLMQVVLTPGDPFIPMSNEQIAHHVLAQIHALFPSARTLNMTWFSVVKLAQSLYRENPGMEPFRPPQKTPIPNFFLAGSYTQQDYIDSMEGAVISGQQAAQAVLTSLR
;
A
#
# COMPACT_ATOMS: atom_id res chain seq x y z
N MET A 1 -11.31 -10.65 -6.69
CA MET A 1 -10.98 -9.20 -6.83
C MET A 1 -12.23 -8.35 -6.66
N LEU A 2 -12.09 -7.03 -6.42
CA LEU A 2 -13.21 -6.10 -6.43
C LEU A 2 -13.78 -5.98 -7.86
N GLN A 3 -15.10 -5.75 -7.98
CA GLN A 3 -15.74 -5.59 -9.28
C GLN A 3 -15.42 -4.25 -9.98
N GLY A 4 -14.79 -3.33 -9.29
CA GLY A 4 -14.38 -2.03 -9.78
C GLY A 4 -13.25 -1.45 -8.97
N SER A 5 -13.06 -0.13 -9.00
CA SER A 5 -11.96 0.56 -8.35
C SER A 5 -11.96 0.37 -6.82
N PRO A 6 -10.79 0.27 -6.19
CA PRO A 6 -10.68 0.25 -4.73
C PRO A 6 -11.30 1.50 -4.07
N ASP A 7 -11.28 2.64 -4.73
CA ASP A 7 -11.90 3.84 -4.18
C ASP A 7 -13.40 3.62 -3.96
N GLN A 8 -14.11 3.19 -4.98
CA GLN A 8 -15.57 3.05 -4.92
C GLN A 8 -16.02 1.86 -4.07
N TYR A 9 -15.32 0.71 -4.16
CA TYR A 9 -15.77 -0.55 -3.56
C TYR A 9 -15.13 -0.87 -2.21
N LEU A 10 -14.11 -0.12 -1.80
CA LEU A 10 -13.43 -0.32 -0.51
C LEU A 10 -13.32 0.98 0.28
N HIS A 11 -12.67 2.03 -0.27
CA HIS A 11 -12.36 3.22 0.52
C HIS A 11 -13.60 4.04 0.87
N GLN A 12 -14.48 4.33 -0.08
CA GLN A 12 -15.68 5.13 0.17
C GLN A 12 -16.62 4.49 1.21
N PRO A 13 -16.92 3.18 1.19
CA PRO A 13 -17.68 2.55 2.26
C PRO A 13 -17.05 2.68 3.64
N ILE A 14 -15.72 2.52 3.74
CA ILE A 14 -14.98 2.69 5.01
C ILE A 14 -15.07 4.14 5.49
N VAL A 15 -14.83 5.11 4.61
CA VAL A 15 -14.91 6.55 4.93
C VAL A 15 -16.31 6.91 5.43
N GLN A 16 -17.36 6.45 4.77
CA GLN A 16 -18.74 6.69 5.20
C GLN A 16 -19.02 6.08 6.56
N TYR A 17 -18.59 4.85 6.78
CA TYR A 17 -18.75 4.16 8.06
C TYR A 17 -18.08 4.91 9.23
N ILE A 18 -16.86 5.41 9.02
CA ILE A 18 -16.11 6.16 10.02
C ILE A 18 -16.80 7.50 10.33
N LYS A 19 -17.20 8.25 9.28
CA LYS A 19 -17.88 9.55 9.43
C LYS A 19 -19.22 9.42 10.16
N GLN A 20 -20.00 8.37 9.90
CA GLN A 20 -21.26 8.10 10.59
C GLN A 20 -21.08 7.89 12.10
N ARG A 21 -19.85 7.60 12.55
CA ARG A 21 -19.47 7.44 13.97
C ARG A 21 -18.81 8.67 14.57
N GLY A 22 -18.89 9.80 13.89
CA GLY A 22 -18.37 11.07 14.37
C GLY A 22 -16.88 11.28 14.18
N ALA A 23 -16.20 10.40 13.43
CA ALA A 23 -14.78 10.62 13.10
C ALA A 23 -14.63 11.54 11.89
N GLU A 24 -13.54 12.29 11.85
CA GLU A 24 -13.17 13.18 10.77
C GLU A 24 -11.95 12.63 10.02
N ILE A 25 -11.92 12.83 8.71
CA ILE A 25 -10.81 12.45 7.84
C ILE A 25 -10.37 13.69 7.08
N PHE A 26 -9.11 14.07 7.27
CA PHE A 26 -8.49 15.18 6.59
C PHE A 26 -7.42 14.69 5.62
N THR A 27 -7.45 15.17 4.39
CA THR A 27 -6.42 14.94 3.37
C THR A 27 -5.59 16.19 3.16
N ALA A 28 -4.41 16.06 2.53
CA ALA A 28 -3.48 17.15 2.28
C ALA A 28 -3.01 17.88 3.58
N ARG A 29 -3.07 17.20 4.73
CA ARG A 29 -2.57 17.66 6.01
C ARG A 29 -1.41 16.80 6.46
N ARG A 30 -0.20 17.30 6.29
CA ARG A 30 1.01 16.57 6.63
C ARG A 30 1.43 16.79 8.08
N VAL A 31 1.58 15.73 8.86
CA VAL A 31 2.23 15.82 10.18
C VAL A 31 3.71 16.15 9.98
N ARG A 32 4.15 17.27 10.53
CA ARG A 32 5.54 17.78 10.45
C ARG A 32 6.36 17.37 11.65
N GLN A 33 5.75 17.42 12.85
CA GLN A 33 6.45 17.26 14.10
C GLN A 33 5.53 16.68 15.16
N ILE A 34 6.09 15.83 16.02
CA ILE A 34 5.50 15.41 17.27
C ILE A 34 6.03 16.33 18.37
N GLN A 35 5.14 17.07 19.02
CA GLN A 35 5.46 17.85 20.24
C GLN A 35 5.33 16.95 21.45
N PHE A 36 6.28 17.02 22.37
CA PHE A 36 6.28 16.20 23.58
C PHE A 36 6.94 16.92 24.74
N THR A 37 6.66 16.44 25.95
CA THR A 37 7.35 16.86 27.18
C THR A 37 8.02 15.67 27.82
N GLU A 38 9.18 15.92 28.43
CA GLU A 38 9.87 14.96 29.29
C GLU A 38 9.85 15.48 30.72
N THR A 39 9.37 14.65 31.63
CA THR A 39 9.33 14.95 33.06
C THR A 39 9.92 13.78 33.85
N PRO A 40 10.22 13.93 35.13
CA PRO A 40 10.65 12.81 35.97
C PRO A 40 9.62 11.65 36.03
N GLN A 41 8.36 11.94 35.73
CA GLN A 41 7.26 10.96 35.70
C GLN A 41 7.17 10.22 34.36
N GLY A 42 7.83 10.71 33.31
CA GLY A 42 7.86 10.10 32.00
C GLY A 42 7.74 11.10 30.85
N THR A 43 7.67 10.56 29.65
CA THR A 43 7.48 11.32 28.40
C THR A 43 6.04 11.21 27.96
N ALA A 44 5.45 12.31 27.49
CA ALA A 44 4.11 12.33 26.90
C ALA A 44 4.07 13.23 25.66
N VAL A 45 3.31 12.82 24.64
CA VAL A 45 2.99 13.67 23.47
C VAL A 45 2.00 14.76 23.90
N THR A 46 2.30 15.99 23.54
CA THR A 46 1.47 17.17 23.85
C THR A 46 0.72 17.71 22.65
N GLY A 47 1.12 17.33 21.43
CA GLY A 47 0.44 17.72 20.20
C GLY A 47 1.16 17.25 18.94
N LEU A 48 0.47 17.39 17.81
CA LEU A 48 1.03 17.17 16.47
C LEU A 48 0.98 18.48 15.70
N VAL A 49 2.12 18.92 15.16
CA VAL A 49 2.18 20.03 14.22
C VAL A 49 1.79 19.51 12.83
N ILE A 50 0.73 20.07 12.29
CA ILE A 50 0.17 19.70 10.98
C ILE A 50 0.37 20.88 10.02
N ALA A 51 0.93 20.61 8.84
CA ALA A 51 1.04 21.60 7.78
C ALA A 51 -0.06 21.44 6.74
N GLN A 52 -0.66 22.55 6.36
CA GLN A 52 -1.59 22.67 5.24
C GLN A 52 -1.15 23.85 4.36
N GLY A 53 -0.49 23.57 3.25
CA GLY A 53 0.16 24.61 2.46
C GLY A 53 1.26 25.31 3.25
N GLU A 54 1.15 26.62 3.39
CA GLU A 54 2.09 27.47 4.14
C GLU A 54 1.72 27.66 5.62
N THR A 55 0.57 27.14 6.05
CA THR A 55 0.11 27.29 7.43
C THR A 55 0.40 26.04 8.25
N GLU A 56 0.63 26.24 9.54
CA GLU A 56 0.79 25.16 10.50
C GLU A 56 -0.23 25.36 11.64
N GLU A 57 -0.75 24.25 12.12
CA GLU A 57 -1.61 24.20 13.31
C GLU A 57 -1.16 23.07 14.23
N THR A 58 -1.43 23.18 15.53
CA THR A 58 -1.18 22.09 16.48
C THR A 58 -2.50 21.42 16.85
N ILE A 59 -2.54 20.10 16.67
CA ILE A 59 -3.67 19.27 17.10
C ILE A 59 -3.31 18.61 18.42
N ILE A 60 -4.20 18.76 19.40
CA ILE A 60 -4.10 18.14 20.73
C ILE A 60 -5.16 17.06 20.86
N ALA A 61 -4.77 15.90 21.41
CA ALA A 61 -5.64 14.76 21.64
C ALA A 61 -5.17 13.97 22.88
N ASP A 62 -6.03 13.10 23.38
CA ASP A 62 -5.70 12.22 24.53
C ASP A 62 -4.72 11.11 24.15
N ALA A 63 -4.76 10.65 22.90
CA ALA A 63 -3.89 9.62 22.37
C ALA A 63 -3.56 9.87 20.87
N TYR A 64 -2.40 9.41 20.46
CA TYR A 64 -1.87 9.57 19.11
C TYR A 64 -1.47 8.22 18.53
N VAL A 65 -1.88 7.93 17.32
CA VAL A 65 -1.50 6.71 16.59
C VAL A 65 -0.77 7.10 15.31
N ALA A 66 0.49 6.71 15.21
CA ALA A 66 1.26 6.87 13.97
C ALA A 66 1.06 5.63 13.09
N ALA A 67 0.22 5.76 12.05
CA ALA A 67 -0.10 4.70 11.10
C ALA A 67 0.60 4.96 9.74
N CYS A 68 1.90 5.18 9.78
CA CYS A 68 2.75 5.48 8.62
C CYS A 68 3.37 4.21 8.04
N ASP A 69 3.96 4.32 6.85
CA ASP A 69 4.93 3.37 6.34
C ASP A 69 6.29 3.49 7.07
N VAL A 70 7.22 2.56 6.81
CA VAL A 70 8.55 2.56 7.44
C VAL A 70 9.29 3.88 7.21
N PRO A 71 9.44 4.41 5.98
CA PRO A 71 10.11 5.70 5.79
C PRO A 71 9.36 6.88 6.44
N GLY A 72 8.04 6.81 6.50
CA GLY A 72 7.20 7.83 7.14
C GLY A 72 7.46 7.91 8.64
N ILE A 73 7.43 6.77 9.32
CA ILE A 73 7.67 6.73 10.77
C ILE A 73 9.12 7.06 11.12
N GLN A 74 10.10 6.60 10.33
CA GLN A 74 11.52 6.96 10.53
C GLN A 74 11.79 8.47 10.44
N ARG A 75 11.05 9.19 9.58
CA ARG A 75 11.14 10.65 9.45
C ARG A 75 10.38 11.41 10.54
N LEU A 76 9.31 10.81 11.06
CA LEU A 76 8.41 11.46 12.01
C LEU A 76 8.91 11.38 13.46
N LEU A 77 9.55 10.27 13.84
CA LEU A 77 10.00 10.05 15.22
C LEU A 77 11.07 11.06 15.62
N PRO A 78 10.93 11.71 16.80
CA PRO A 78 11.99 12.52 17.37
C PRO A 78 13.28 11.70 17.61
N GLN A 79 14.44 12.28 17.30
CA GLN A 79 15.72 11.59 17.45
C GLN A 79 16.01 11.21 18.91
N GLU A 80 15.54 12.01 19.87
CA GLU A 80 15.66 11.78 21.31
C GLU A 80 14.97 10.47 21.74
N TRP A 81 13.99 9.99 20.98
CA TRP A 81 13.26 8.77 21.28
C TRP A 81 14.03 7.50 20.92
N ARG A 82 15.12 7.60 20.20
CA ARG A 82 16.01 6.47 19.91
C ARG A 82 16.67 5.88 21.16
N LYS A 83 16.60 6.55 22.30
CA LYS A 83 16.99 5.98 23.60
C LYS A 83 16.14 4.74 23.99
N TRP A 84 14.94 4.59 23.45
CA TRP A 84 14.10 3.40 23.63
C TRP A 84 14.32 2.38 22.51
N PRO A 85 14.63 1.13 22.84
CA PRO A 85 14.88 0.09 21.84
C PRO A 85 13.72 -0.09 20.85
N GLU A 86 12.48 0.10 21.30
CA GLU A 86 11.27 -0.02 20.49
C GLU A 86 11.26 0.97 19.30
N PHE A 87 11.79 2.17 19.51
CA PHE A 87 11.90 3.17 18.46
C PHE A 87 13.21 3.04 17.67
N ASP A 88 14.34 2.74 18.35
CA ASP A 88 15.62 2.62 17.65
C ASP A 88 15.64 1.46 16.65
N ARG A 89 14.98 0.35 16.97
CA ARG A 89 14.84 -0.82 16.08
C ARG A 89 14.15 -0.49 14.77
N ILE A 90 13.21 0.46 14.73
CA ILE A 90 12.51 0.89 13.51
C ILE A 90 13.51 1.34 12.43
N TYR A 91 14.64 1.93 12.83
CA TYR A 91 15.67 2.39 11.90
C TYR A 91 16.50 1.25 11.27
N LYS A 92 16.28 0.01 11.69
CA LYS A 92 16.84 -1.20 11.05
C LYS A 92 15.92 -1.75 9.95
N LEU A 93 14.63 -1.34 9.96
CA LEU A 93 13.68 -1.75 8.95
C LEU A 93 13.94 -1.01 7.64
N GLU A 94 13.76 -1.72 6.54
CA GLU A 94 13.94 -1.18 5.19
C GLU A 94 12.62 -1.17 4.45
N ALA A 95 12.49 -0.27 3.49
CA ALA A 95 11.39 -0.29 2.54
C ALA A 95 11.86 -0.83 1.18
N VAL A 96 10.94 -1.47 0.45
CA VAL A 96 11.18 -1.95 -0.91
C VAL A 96 10.43 -1.07 -1.91
N PRO A 97 11.07 -0.69 -3.03
CA PRO A 97 10.38 -0.02 -4.12
C PRO A 97 9.35 -0.94 -4.79
N VAL A 98 8.24 -0.35 -5.21
CA VAL A 98 7.23 -1.01 -6.03
C VAL A 98 6.95 -0.17 -7.27
N VAL A 99 6.84 -0.82 -8.42
CA VAL A 99 6.43 -0.16 -9.66
C VAL A 99 5.17 -0.84 -10.19
N THR A 100 4.09 -0.10 -10.28
CA THR A 100 2.85 -0.56 -10.92
C THR A 100 2.81 -0.04 -12.34
N VAL A 101 2.56 -0.93 -13.30
CA VAL A 101 2.43 -0.59 -14.71
C VAL A 101 1.06 -0.99 -15.21
N GLN A 102 0.40 -0.09 -15.93
CA GLN A 102 -0.82 -0.39 -16.65
C GLN A 102 -0.58 -0.19 -18.15
N LEU A 103 -1.01 -1.17 -18.95
CA LEU A 103 -0.95 -1.13 -20.41
C LEU A 103 -2.34 -1.39 -20.98
N ARG A 104 -2.85 -0.45 -21.79
CA ARG A 104 -4.10 -0.60 -22.54
C ARG A 104 -3.80 -1.07 -23.96
N PHE A 105 -4.59 -2.03 -24.43
CA PHE A 105 -4.48 -2.59 -25.77
C PHE A 105 -5.73 -2.31 -26.63
N ASP A 106 -5.58 -2.34 -27.94
CA ASP A 106 -6.67 -2.25 -28.90
C ASP A 106 -7.45 -3.57 -29.09
N GLY A 107 -7.01 -4.64 -28.43
CA GLY A 107 -7.65 -5.94 -28.44
C GLY A 107 -7.38 -6.71 -27.14
N TRP A 108 -7.87 -7.93 -27.07
CA TRP A 108 -7.76 -8.76 -25.86
C TRP A 108 -6.44 -9.52 -25.83
N VAL A 109 -5.64 -9.26 -24.81
CA VAL A 109 -4.34 -9.91 -24.57
C VAL A 109 -4.54 -11.40 -24.23
N THR A 110 -5.55 -11.70 -23.44
CA THR A 110 -5.87 -13.07 -23.03
C THR A 110 -7.05 -13.61 -23.86
N GLU A 111 -7.03 -14.89 -24.17
CA GLU A 111 -8.14 -15.57 -24.89
C GLU A 111 -9.39 -15.76 -24.01
N MET A 112 -9.37 -15.19 -22.80
CA MET A 112 -10.42 -15.35 -21.78
C MET A 112 -11.69 -14.54 -22.06
N ARG A 113 -11.77 -13.81 -23.16
CA ARG A 113 -12.99 -13.11 -23.58
C ARG A 113 -14.09 -14.05 -24.01
N ASP A 114 -13.77 -15.25 -24.49
CA ASP A 114 -14.80 -16.23 -24.80
C ASP A 114 -15.53 -16.63 -23.51
N SER A 115 -16.79 -16.22 -23.41
CA SER A 115 -17.63 -16.46 -22.23
C SER A 115 -17.74 -17.95 -21.85
N THR A 116 -17.55 -18.84 -22.81
CA THR A 116 -17.59 -20.30 -22.62
C THR A 116 -16.23 -20.79 -22.07
N ALA A 117 -15.14 -20.37 -22.68
CA ALA A 117 -13.79 -20.65 -22.18
C ALA A 117 -13.56 -19.95 -20.82
N GLN A 118 -13.99 -18.70 -20.66
CA GLN A 118 -13.91 -17.94 -19.42
C GLN A 118 -14.64 -18.66 -18.26
N LYS A 119 -15.85 -19.17 -18.45
CA LYS A 119 -16.60 -19.87 -17.40
C LYS A 119 -15.92 -21.18 -16.97
N SER A 120 -15.34 -21.93 -17.90
CA SER A 120 -14.65 -23.19 -17.60
C SER A 120 -13.26 -22.94 -17.01
N LEU A 121 -12.51 -21.96 -17.50
CA LEU A 121 -11.18 -21.59 -17.01
C LEU A 121 -11.28 -20.85 -15.66
N ALA A 122 -12.18 -19.90 -15.48
CA ALA A 122 -12.39 -19.20 -14.22
C ALA A 122 -12.76 -20.18 -13.09
N LYS A 123 -13.64 -21.14 -13.37
CA LYS A 123 -14.00 -22.19 -12.41
C LYS A 123 -12.86 -23.15 -12.10
N ALA A 124 -11.98 -23.42 -13.07
CA ALA A 124 -10.87 -24.37 -12.91
C ALA A 124 -9.61 -23.73 -12.29
N ALA A 125 -9.35 -22.45 -12.53
CA ALA A 125 -8.08 -21.80 -12.26
C ALA A 125 -8.16 -20.47 -11.47
N GLY A 126 -9.36 -19.99 -11.13
CA GLY A 126 -9.53 -18.69 -10.48
C GLY A 126 -9.02 -17.51 -11.32
N LEU A 127 -9.17 -17.61 -12.64
CA LEU A 127 -8.64 -16.65 -13.61
C LEU A 127 -9.40 -15.31 -13.66
N ASP A 128 -10.47 -15.19 -12.89
CA ASP A 128 -11.17 -13.95 -12.55
C ASP A 128 -10.46 -13.16 -11.45
N ASN A 129 -9.27 -13.60 -11.05
CA ASN A 129 -8.47 -13.05 -9.98
C ASN A 129 -7.10 -12.54 -10.46
N LEU A 130 -6.26 -12.18 -9.52
CA LEU A 130 -4.86 -11.87 -9.71
C LEU A 130 -4.11 -13.13 -10.15
N LEU A 131 -3.37 -13.02 -11.23
CA LEU A 131 -2.55 -14.08 -11.79
C LEU A 131 -1.08 -13.92 -11.36
N TYR A 132 -0.36 -15.02 -11.29
CA TYR A 132 1.05 -15.05 -10.91
C TYR A 132 1.88 -15.74 -11.99
N SER A 133 3.10 -15.24 -12.22
CA SER A 133 4.07 -15.84 -13.13
C SER A 133 5.47 -15.76 -12.54
N ALA A 134 6.25 -16.84 -12.74
CA ALA A 134 7.68 -16.87 -12.50
C ALA A 134 8.50 -16.52 -13.76
N ASP A 135 7.83 -16.35 -14.91
CA ASP A 135 8.48 -16.19 -16.22
C ASP A 135 8.56 -14.71 -16.67
N ALA A 136 8.31 -13.78 -15.74
CA ALA A 136 8.39 -12.35 -15.95
C ALA A 136 8.95 -11.63 -14.72
N ASP A 137 9.44 -10.41 -14.89
CA ASP A 137 9.92 -9.58 -13.76
C ASP A 137 8.77 -9.09 -12.88
N PHE A 138 7.54 -9.10 -13.36
CA PHE A 138 6.36 -8.90 -12.54
C PHE A 138 5.84 -10.24 -12.01
N SER A 139 5.78 -10.36 -10.70
CA SER A 139 5.31 -11.59 -10.03
C SER A 139 3.79 -11.77 -10.14
N CYS A 140 3.02 -10.67 -10.21
CA CYS A 140 1.57 -10.70 -10.29
C CYS A 140 1.03 -9.69 -11.31
N PHE A 141 -0.10 -10.07 -11.91
CA PHE A 141 -0.78 -9.27 -12.92
C PHE A 141 -2.28 -9.57 -12.99
N ALA A 142 -3.04 -8.66 -13.58
CA ALA A 142 -4.46 -8.85 -13.85
C ALA A 142 -4.87 -8.09 -15.11
N ASP A 143 -5.85 -8.61 -15.84
CA ASP A 143 -6.60 -7.83 -16.83
C ASP A 143 -7.77 -7.14 -16.14
N LEU A 144 -7.61 -5.85 -15.83
CA LEU A 144 -8.61 -5.08 -15.10
C LEU A 144 -9.91 -4.92 -15.89
N ALA A 145 -9.87 -4.92 -17.22
CA ALA A 145 -11.08 -4.85 -18.05
C ALA A 145 -11.94 -6.11 -17.92
N LEU A 146 -11.34 -7.26 -17.54
CA LEU A 146 -12.03 -8.50 -17.26
C LEU A 146 -12.38 -8.67 -15.78
N THR A 147 -11.45 -8.37 -14.89
CA THR A 147 -11.59 -8.66 -13.45
C THR A 147 -12.38 -7.60 -12.70
N SER A 148 -12.37 -6.36 -13.18
CA SER A 148 -13.04 -5.21 -12.56
C SER A 148 -13.73 -4.33 -13.62
N PRO A 149 -14.67 -4.89 -14.38
CA PRO A 149 -15.23 -4.26 -15.59
C PRO A 149 -16.03 -2.98 -15.32
N ALA A 150 -16.56 -2.81 -14.10
CA ALA A 150 -17.38 -1.64 -13.77
C ALA A 150 -16.67 -0.30 -14.00
N ASP A 151 -15.35 -0.25 -13.75
CA ASP A 151 -14.55 0.97 -13.89
C ASP A 151 -13.53 0.91 -15.03
N TYR A 152 -13.14 -0.28 -15.47
CA TYR A 152 -12.01 -0.45 -16.39
C TYR A 152 -12.37 -1.01 -17.75
N TYR A 153 -13.57 -1.61 -17.92
CA TYR A 153 -14.06 -1.98 -19.24
C TYR A 153 -14.48 -0.72 -20.01
N ARG A 154 -14.10 -0.65 -21.27
CA ARG A 154 -14.55 0.37 -22.22
C ARG A 154 -14.93 -0.29 -23.53
N GLU A 155 -16.10 0.06 -24.06
CA GLU A 155 -16.54 -0.43 -25.33
C GLU A 155 -15.59 0.02 -26.45
N GLY A 156 -15.22 -0.91 -27.33
CA GLY A 156 -14.26 -0.64 -28.40
C GLY A 156 -12.78 -0.69 -27.98
N GLU A 157 -12.48 -0.82 -26.68
CA GLU A 157 -11.13 -1.06 -26.19
C GLU A 157 -10.93 -2.53 -25.77
N GLY A 158 -9.66 -2.96 -25.74
CA GLY A 158 -9.28 -4.30 -25.31
C GLY A 158 -8.89 -4.38 -23.84
N SER A 159 -7.91 -5.22 -23.56
CA SER A 159 -7.36 -5.45 -22.22
C SER A 159 -6.78 -4.19 -21.59
N LEU A 160 -6.94 -4.06 -20.28
CA LEU A 160 -6.14 -3.19 -19.42
C LEU A 160 -5.31 -4.07 -18.50
N MET A 161 -4.13 -4.42 -18.94
CA MET A 161 -3.20 -5.22 -18.15
C MET A 161 -2.58 -4.36 -17.06
N GLN A 162 -2.71 -4.78 -15.80
CA GLN A 162 -1.98 -4.21 -14.67
C GLN A 162 -0.98 -5.23 -14.17
N VAL A 163 0.28 -4.82 -14.03
CA VAL A 163 1.36 -5.63 -13.48
C VAL A 163 2.06 -4.91 -12.34
N VAL A 164 2.65 -5.69 -11.43
CA VAL A 164 3.39 -5.18 -10.27
C VAL A 164 4.81 -5.73 -10.30
N LEU A 165 5.77 -4.83 -10.42
CA LEU A 165 7.21 -5.12 -10.36
C LEU A 165 7.68 -4.94 -8.92
N THR A 166 8.00 -6.05 -8.25
CA THR A 166 8.48 -6.09 -6.86
C THR A 166 9.53 -7.20 -6.70
N PRO A 167 10.75 -6.90 -6.22
CA PRO A 167 11.28 -5.57 -5.87
C PRO A 167 11.44 -4.66 -7.09
N GLY A 168 11.13 -3.36 -6.91
CA GLY A 168 11.16 -2.36 -7.97
C GLY A 168 12.53 -1.71 -8.18
N ASP A 169 13.56 -2.09 -7.40
CA ASP A 169 14.87 -1.44 -7.41
C ASP A 169 15.47 -1.26 -8.81
N PRO A 170 15.46 -2.26 -9.73
CA PRO A 170 16.03 -2.12 -11.06
C PRO A 170 15.29 -1.09 -11.94
N PHE A 171 14.02 -0.82 -11.65
CA PHE A 171 13.13 -0.02 -12.50
C PHE A 171 13.05 1.45 -12.06
N ILE A 172 13.42 1.77 -10.81
CA ILE A 172 13.37 3.16 -10.32
C ILE A 172 14.14 4.14 -11.22
N PRO A 173 15.38 3.83 -11.69
CA PRO A 173 16.15 4.75 -12.53
C PRO A 173 15.69 4.82 -14.01
N MET A 174 14.86 3.86 -14.47
CA MET A 174 14.41 3.81 -15.86
C MET A 174 13.35 4.87 -16.15
N SER A 175 13.19 5.30 -17.40
CA SER A 175 12.05 6.14 -17.80
C SER A 175 10.74 5.34 -17.80
N ASN A 176 9.61 6.03 -17.75
CA ASN A 176 8.30 5.37 -17.78
C ASN A 176 8.08 4.60 -19.09
N GLU A 177 8.57 5.18 -20.21
CA GLU A 177 8.53 4.55 -21.54
C GLU A 177 9.37 3.28 -21.59
N GLN A 178 10.59 3.32 -21.03
CA GLN A 178 11.46 2.14 -20.96
C GLN A 178 10.80 1.00 -20.17
N ILE A 179 10.18 1.32 -19.03
CA ILE A 179 9.47 0.34 -18.19
C ILE A 179 8.25 -0.22 -18.95
N ALA A 180 7.45 0.64 -19.57
CA ALA A 180 6.26 0.21 -20.33
C ALA A 180 6.63 -0.74 -21.48
N HIS A 181 7.68 -0.42 -22.26
CA HIS A 181 8.14 -1.29 -23.35
C HIS A 181 8.77 -2.60 -22.83
N HIS A 182 9.49 -2.55 -21.72
CA HIS A 182 10.02 -3.75 -21.06
C HIS A 182 8.90 -4.71 -20.64
N VAL A 183 7.88 -4.19 -19.97
CA VAL A 183 6.69 -4.96 -19.57
C VAL A 183 5.91 -5.47 -20.79
N LEU A 184 5.76 -4.65 -21.85
CA LEU A 184 5.11 -5.07 -23.09
C LEU A 184 5.80 -6.28 -23.72
N ALA A 185 7.13 -6.28 -23.77
CA ALA A 185 7.90 -7.41 -24.31
C ALA A 185 7.64 -8.71 -23.51
N GLN A 186 7.52 -8.61 -22.19
CA GLN A 186 7.22 -9.77 -21.33
C GLN A 186 5.76 -10.23 -21.48
N ILE A 187 4.80 -9.30 -21.62
CA ILE A 187 3.41 -9.66 -21.94
C ILE A 187 3.34 -10.39 -23.29
N HIS A 188 4.08 -9.95 -24.32
CA HIS A 188 4.15 -10.65 -25.61
C HIS A 188 4.83 -12.03 -25.52
N ALA A 189 5.71 -12.23 -24.55
CA ALA A 189 6.31 -13.57 -24.29
C ALA A 189 5.31 -14.50 -23.62
N LEU A 190 4.58 -14.01 -22.61
CA LEU A 190 3.56 -14.78 -21.88
C LEU A 190 2.32 -15.05 -22.73
N PHE A 191 1.91 -14.11 -23.57
CA PHE A 191 0.72 -14.16 -24.40
C PHE A 191 1.08 -13.93 -25.88
N PRO A 192 1.54 -14.95 -26.61
CA PRO A 192 1.96 -14.79 -28.00
C PRO A 192 0.85 -14.24 -28.93
N SER A 193 -0.44 -14.50 -28.62
CA SER A 193 -1.58 -13.94 -29.34
C SER A 193 -1.65 -12.41 -29.28
N ALA A 194 -1.11 -11.81 -28.23
CA ALA A 194 -1.09 -10.35 -28.06
C ALA A 194 -0.06 -9.62 -28.93
N ARG A 195 0.84 -10.34 -29.63
CA ARG A 195 1.89 -9.73 -30.47
C ARG A 195 1.37 -8.92 -31.66
N THR A 196 0.15 -9.16 -32.06
CA THR A 196 -0.52 -8.43 -33.14
C THR A 196 -1.31 -7.21 -32.65
N LEU A 197 -1.38 -7.00 -31.33
CA LEU A 197 -2.10 -5.90 -30.71
C LEU A 197 -1.19 -4.68 -30.54
N ASN A 198 -1.80 -3.51 -30.59
CA ASN A 198 -1.13 -2.25 -30.31
C ASN A 198 -1.40 -1.83 -28.85
N MET A 199 -0.33 -1.42 -28.16
CA MET A 199 -0.46 -0.70 -26.90
C MET A 199 -0.91 0.74 -27.20
N THR A 200 -2.12 1.08 -26.81
CA THR A 200 -2.73 2.39 -27.10
C THR A 200 -2.47 3.43 -26.02
N TRP A 201 -2.18 2.97 -24.80
CA TRP A 201 -1.88 3.84 -23.66
C TRP A 201 -1.12 3.06 -22.58
N PHE A 202 -0.35 3.79 -21.78
CA PHE A 202 0.29 3.22 -20.58
C PHE A 202 0.34 4.22 -19.43
N SER A 203 0.49 3.68 -18.21
CA SER A 203 0.80 4.43 -17.00
C SER A 203 1.81 3.65 -16.17
N VAL A 204 2.76 4.37 -15.59
CA VAL A 204 3.78 3.82 -14.69
C VAL A 204 3.80 4.64 -13.40
N VAL A 205 3.55 3.99 -12.29
CA VAL A 205 3.61 4.59 -10.95
C VAL A 205 4.77 3.96 -10.20
N LYS A 206 5.75 4.77 -9.83
CA LYS A 206 6.92 4.38 -9.05
C LYS A 206 6.76 4.81 -7.60
N LEU A 207 6.74 3.86 -6.70
CA LEU A 207 6.80 4.09 -5.26
C LEU A 207 8.19 3.66 -4.79
N ALA A 208 9.10 4.62 -4.70
CA ALA A 208 10.51 4.36 -4.43
C ALA A 208 10.78 3.76 -3.03
N GLN A 209 9.85 3.98 -2.10
CA GLN A 209 9.89 3.42 -0.75
C GLN A 209 8.44 3.18 -0.33
N SER A 210 7.95 1.96 -0.47
CA SER A 210 6.53 1.66 -0.24
C SER A 210 6.33 0.59 0.80
N LEU A 211 6.64 -0.64 0.46
CA LEU A 211 6.40 -1.79 1.33
C LEU A 211 7.54 -1.96 2.35
N TYR A 212 7.22 -2.54 3.50
CA TYR A 212 8.23 -3.06 4.41
C TYR A 212 8.97 -4.22 3.74
N ARG A 213 10.31 -4.19 3.74
CA ARG A 213 11.13 -5.28 3.18
C ARG A 213 11.27 -6.39 4.23
N GLU A 214 10.56 -7.48 4.04
CA GLU A 214 10.57 -8.65 4.93
C GLU A 214 11.84 -9.50 4.71
N ASN A 215 13.00 -8.95 5.04
CA ASN A 215 14.24 -9.69 4.98
C ASN A 215 14.32 -10.75 6.10
N PRO A 216 14.94 -11.92 5.87
CA PRO A 216 15.19 -12.89 6.91
C PRO A 216 15.90 -12.28 8.12
N GLY A 217 15.43 -12.59 9.33
CA GLY A 217 15.99 -12.08 10.57
C GLY A 217 15.54 -10.68 11.00
N MET A 218 14.62 -10.05 10.26
CA MET A 218 14.13 -8.69 10.59
C MET A 218 12.94 -8.67 11.55
N GLU A 219 12.29 -9.81 11.79
CA GLU A 219 11.13 -9.91 12.70
C GLU A 219 11.37 -9.31 14.10
N PRO A 220 12.52 -9.51 14.78
CA PRO A 220 12.79 -8.91 16.09
C PRO A 220 12.87 -7.38 16.11
N PHE A 221 12.98 -6.72 14.94
CA PHE A 221 13.04 -5.27 14.80
C PHE A 221 11.69 -4.62 14.62
N ARG A 222 10.63 -5.39 14.35
CA ARG A 222 9.26 -4.91 14.28
C ARG A 222 8.81 -4.42 15.66
N PRO A 223 8.36 -3.15 15.80
CA PRO A 223 7.93 -2.62 17.09
C PRO A 223 6.52 -3.12 17.45
N PRO A 224 6.20 -3.24 18.75
CA PRO A 224 4.82 -3.43 19.17
C PRO A 224 3.99 -2.16 18.91
N GLN A 225 2.66 -2.29 18.91
CA GLN A 225 1.75 -1.15 18.77
C GLN A 225 1.77 -0.23 19.98
N LYS A 226 1.90 -0.80 21.19
CA LYS A 226 2.10 -0.05 22.43
C LYS A 226 3.56 0.37 22.55
N THR A 227 3.81 1.65 22.80
CA THR A 227 5.14 2.21 22.94
C THR A 227 5.50 2.53 24.38
N PRO A 228 6.78 2.87 24.69
CA PRO A 228 7.16 3.39 26.00
C PRO A 228 6.49 4.72 26.37
N ILE A 229 5.86 5.41 25.43
CA ILE A 229 5.18 6.68 25.67
C ILE A 229 3.68 6.39 25.83
N PRO A 230 3.08 6.64 26.99
CA PRO A 230 1.74 6.12 27.34
C PRO A 230 0.62 6.55 26.40
N ASN A 231 0.72 7.71 25.77
CA ASN A 231 -0.27 8.25 24.84
C ASN A 231 0.16 8.24 23.37
N PHE A 232 1.21 7.49 23.02
CA PHE A 232 1.69 7.36 21.64
C PHE A 232 1.76 5.89 21.21
N PHE A 233 1.15 5.56 20.08
CA PHE A 233 1.00 4.20 19.58
C PHE A 233 1.45 4.12 18.12
N LEU A 234 1.82 2.92 17.69
CA LEU A 234 2.21 2.61 16.33
C LEU A 234 1.18 1.70 15.67
N ALA A 235 0.95 1.89 14.39
CA ALA A 235 0.20 0.97 13.54
C ALA A 235 0.86 0.91 12.15
N GLY A 236 0.61 -0.16 11.43
CA GLY A 236 1.14 -0.41 10.10
C GLY A 236 1.61 -1.85 9.97
N SER A 237 1.66 -2.34 8.75
CA SER A 237 2.05 -3.72 8.45
C SER A 237 3.46 -4.08 8.96
N TYR A 238 4.35 -3.10 9.11
CA TYR A 238 5.70 -3.26 9.66
C TYR A 238 5.75 -3.48 11.18
N THR A 239 4.66 -3.26 11.93
CA THR A 239 4.63 -3.52 13.38
C THR A 239 4.43 -5.00 13.67
N GLN A 240 4.62 -5.43 14.92
CA GLN A 240 4.43 -6.83 15.31
C GLN A 240 2.97 -7.25 15.10
N GLN A 241 2.79 -8.24 14.22
CA GLN A 241 1.52 -8.90 13.93
C GLN A 241 1.83 -10.18 13.14
N ASP A 242 0.91 -11.14 13.12
CA ASP A 242 1.17 -12.49 12.61
C ASP A 242 0.83 -12.65 11.11
N TYR A 243 1.03 -11.58 10.31
CA TYR A 243 0.76 -11.62 8.87
C TYR A 243 1.86 -10.90 8.08
N ILE A 244 1.93 -11.18 6.79
CA ILE A 244 2.89 -10.53 5.89
C ILE A 244 2.60 -9.03 5.71
N ASP A 245 3.55 -8.29 5.13
CA ASP A 245 3.37 -6.90 4.74
C ASP A 245 2.30 -6.78 3.65
N SER A 246 1.12 -6.34 4.06
CA SER A 246 -0.08 -6.26 3.23
C SER A 246 -1.13 -5.34 3.84
N MET A 247 -2.20 -5.08 3.10
CA MET A 247 -3.38 -4.39 3.65
C MET A 247 -3.98 -5.15 4.85
N GLU A 248 -4.03 -6.48 4.80
CA GLU A 248 -4.52 -7.29 5.91
C GLU A 248 -3.64 -7.14 7.16
N GLY A 249 -2.30 -7.25 7.00
CA GLY A 249 -1.36 -7.00 8.10
C GLY A 249 -1.51 -5.60 8.70
N ALA A 250 -1.75 -4.59 7.87
CA ALA A 250 -2.01 -3.23 8.34
C ALA A 250 -3.33 -3.12 9.12
N VAL A 251 -4.39 -3.81 8.70
CA VAL A 251 -5.68 -3.85 9.41
C VAL A 251 -5.55 -4.56 10.76
N ILE A 252 -4.88 -5.70 10.80
CA ILE A 252 -4.60 -6.43 12.06
C ILE A 252 -3.85 -5.51 13.04
N SER A 253 -2.78 -4.86 12.57
CA SER A 253 -2.02 -3.90 13.38
C SER A 253 -2.88 -2.73 13.86
N GLY A 254 -3.74 -2.19 13.01
CA GLY A 254 -4.67 -1.11 13.36
C GLY A 254 -5.65 -1.52 14.46
N GLN A 255 -6.18 -2.73 14.43
CA GLN A 255 -7.05 -3.29 15.49
C GLN A 255 -6.29 -3.45 16.82
N GLN A 256 -5.05 -3.95 16.77
CA GLN A 256 -4.20 -4.10 17.95
C GLN A 256 -3.85 -2.72 18.56
N ALA A 257 -3.53 -1.73 17.72
CA ALA A 257 -3.28 -0.36 18.17
C ALA A 257 -4.52 0.26 18.83
N ALA A 258 -5.69 0.12 18.22
CA ALA A 258 -6.96 0.61 18.79
C ALA A 258 -7.25 -0.02 20.15
N GLN A 259 -7.02 -1.33 20.30
CA GLN A 259 -7.18 -2.03 21.59
C GLN A 259 -6.19 -1.52 22.64
N ALA A 260 -4.94 -1.23 22.24
CA ALA A 260 -3.94 -0.66 23.14
C ALA A 260 -4.32 0.76 23.60
N VAL A 261 -4.84 1.62 22.72
CA VAL A 261 -5.38 2.95 23.06
C VAL A 261 -6.52 2.82 24.05
N LEU A 262 -7.52 1.98 23.77
CA LEU A 262 -8.68 1.80 24.66
C LEU A 262 -8.28 1.29 26.06
N THR A 263 -7.22 0.50 26.14
CA THR A 263 -6.71 -0.01 27.42
C THR A 263 -5.97 1.08 28.20
N SER A 264 -5.29 2.02 27.52
CA SER A 264 -4.52 3.09 28.16
C SER A 264 -5.39 4.26 28.64
N LEU A 265 -6.58 4.45 28.07
CA LEU A 265 -7.53 5.52 28.47
C LEU A 265 -8.49 5.12 29.60
N ARG A 266 -8.42 3.89 30.05
CA ARG A 266 -9.16 3.39 31.23
C ARG A 266 -8.37 3.58 32.52
#